data_eed6decfbfc9dcc038281413512e4afb
#
_entry.id   eed6decfbfc9dcc038281413512e4afb
#
_cell.length_a   1.000
_cell.length_b   1.000
_cell.length_c   1.000
_cell.angle_alpha   90.00
_cell.angle_beta   90.00
_cell.angle_gamma   90.00
#
_symmetry.space_group_name_H-M   'P 1'
#
loop_
_entity.id
_entity.type
_entity.pdbx_description
1 polymer ?
#
loop_
_entity_poly.entity_id
_entity_poly.type
_entity_poly.pdbx_seq_one_letter_code
_entity_poly.pdbx_strand_id
1 'polypeptide(L)'
;FIFYFHNDPLSMKGSRKIAERLKILNSVDKLIFVSEWVRNRFFLDIDKKLKTKTEVVYPSVNVQRPVKKKKIIIFVGRLNHSKGYDLFKEAIVKILDEFPLWKSYSIGDEDRRTIYISHPRHKELGFINHKNTLRVLNESEIAVVPSKWDEPFGRTALEASSRGCATILSNKGGLTETT
;
A
#
# COMPACT_ATOMS: atom_id res chain seq x y z
N PHE A 1 -24.58 -13.73 7.03
CA PHE A 1 -23.40 -13.68 6.13
C PHE A 1 -22.66 -12.35 6.32
N ILE A 2 -21.33 -12.43 6.62
CA ILE A 2 -20.45 -11.28 6.77
C ILE A 2 -19.57 -11.20 5.52
N PHE A 3 -19.50 -10.03 4.90
CA PHE A 3 -18.66 -9.80 3.74
C PHE A 3 -17.62 -8.73 4.04
N TYR A 4 -16.34 -9.01 3.79
CA TYR A 4 -15.24 -8.07 3.98
C TYR A 4 -14.73 -7.51 2.63
N PHE A 5 -14.91 -6.22 2.40
CA PHE A 5 -14.65 -5.54 1.15
C PHE A 5 -13.26 -4.91 1.14
N HIS A 6 -12.39 -5.41 0.26
CA HIS A 6 -10.97 -5.04 0.23
C HIS A 6 -10.55 -4.14 -0.95
N ASN A 7 -11.41 -4.01 -1.97
CA ASN A 7 -11.05 -3.35 -3.21
C ASN A 7 -11.75 -2.01 -3.37
N ASP A 8 -11.30 -1.16 -4.33
CA ASP A 8 -12.08 0.01 -4.72
C ASP A 8 -13.38 -0.43 -5.41
N PRO A 9 -14.55 -0.13 -4.82
CA PRO A 9 -15.84 -0.58 -5.32
C PRO A 9 -16.18 0.00 -6.70
N LEU A 10 -15.65 1.17 -7.04
CA LEU A 10 -15.97 1.81 -8.31
C LEU A 10 -15.09 1.31 -9.48
N SER A 11 -14.00 0.64 -9.19
CA SER A 11 -13.14 0.02 -10.21
C SER A 11 -13.44 -1.46 -10.43
N MET A 12 -14.14 -2.12 -9.49
CA MET A 12 -14.34 -3.57 -9.47
C MET A 12 -15.63 -3.97 -10.19
N LYS A 13 -15.58 -5.02 -11.01
CA LYS A 13 -16.78 -5.63 -11.61
C LYS A 13 -17.67 -6.21 -10.50
N GLY A 14 -18.98 -5.95 -10.57
CA GLY A 14 -19.95 -6.42 -9.58
C GLY A 14 -20.19 -5.45 -8.41
N SER A 15 -19.53 -4.31 -8.39
CA SER A 15 -19.79 -3.22 -7.42
C SER A 15 -19.68 -1.83 -8.01
N ARG A 16 -19.38 -1.72 -9.30
CA ARG A 16 -19.18 -0.43 -9.97
C ARG A 16 -20.46 0.39 -10.05
N LYS A 17 -21.61 -0.26 -10.29
CA LYS A 17 -22.90 0.39 -10.40
C LYS A 17 -23.58 0.49 -9.02
N ILE A 18 -24.41 1.52 -8.82
CA ILE A 18 -25.20 1.70 -7.58
C ILE A 18 -26.04 0.45 -7.29
N ALA A 19 -26.75 -0.06 -8.30
CA ALA A 19 -27.61 -1.25 -8.15
C ALA A 19 -26.83 -2.49 -7.69
N GLU A 20 -25.57 -2.67 -8.16
CA GLU A 20 -24.71 -3.76 -7.73
C GLU A 20 -24.30 -3.62 -6.26
N ARG A 21 -23.95 -2.41 -5.82
CA ARG A 21 -23.61 -2.11 -4.45
C ARG A 21 -24.81 -2.29 -3.50
N LEU A 22 -26.00 -1.85 -3.92
CA LEU A 22 -27.25 -2.08 -3.17
C LEU A 22 -27.57 -3.57 -3.06
N LYS A 23 -27.37 -4.34 -4.14
CA LYS A 23 -27.55 -5.80 -4.11
C LYS A 23 -26.62 -6.45 -3.10
N ILE A 24 -25.34 -6.07 -3.07
CA ILE A 24 -24.37 -6.55 -2.07
C ILE A 24 -24.88 -6.21 -0.66
N LEU A 25 -25.24 -4.95 -0.40
CA LEU A 25 -25.68 -4.47 0.90
C LEU A 25 -26.91 -5.23 1.41
N ASN A 26 -27.86 -5.55 0.52
CA ASN A 26 -29.08 -6.26 0.86
C ASN A 26 -28.88 -7.78 1.05
N SER A 27 -27.79 -8.35 0.50
CA SER A 27 -27.50 -9.78 0.57
C SER A 27 -26.67 -10.20 1.78
N VAL A 28 -26.22 -9.25 2.61
CA VAL A 28 -25.37 -9.51 3.77
C VAL A 28 -25.98 -9.01 5.08
N ASP A 29 -25.68 -9.68 6.18
CA ASP A 29 -26.06 -9.22 7.52
C ASP A 29 -25.14 -8.10 8.00
N LYS A 30 -23.84 -8.19 7.65
CA LYS A 30 -22.82 -7.18 7.96
C LYS A 30 -21.86 -7.02 6.80
N LEU A 31 -21.58 -5.78 6.43
CA LEU A 31 -20.57 -5.43 5.44
C LEU A 31 -19.41 -4.71 6.13
N ILE A 32 -18.22 -5.27 6.03
CA ILE A 32 -17.00 -4.72 6.63
C ILE A 32 -16.12 -4.16 5.52
N PHE A 33 -15.52 -3.00 5.74
CA PHE A 33 -14.61 -2.35 4.81
C PHE A 33 -13.19 -2.30 5.36
N VAL A 34 -12.22 -2.40 4.48
CA VAL A 34 -10.79 -2.36 4.80
C VAL A 34 -10.31 -0.97 5.23
N SER A 35 -11.07 0.09 4.89
CA SER A 35 -10.76 1.49 5.19
C SER A 35 -12.01 2.36 5.12
N GLU A 36 -11.95 3.53 5.73
CA GLU A 36 -12.99 4.57 5.59
C GLU A 36 -13.09 5.05 4.14
N TRP A 37 -11.95 5.15 3.45
CA TRP A 37 -11.93 5.53 2.05
C TRP A 37 -12.74 4.55 1.18
N VAL A 38 -12.54 3.24 1.36
CA VAL A 38 -13.32 2.22 0.62
C VAL A 38 -14.80 2.29 0.98
N ARG A 39 -15.13 2.47 2.27
CA ARG A 39 -16.51 2.64 2.71
C ARG A 39 -17.16 3.87 2.06
N ASN A 40 -16.50 5.00 2.05
CA ASN A 40 -17.02 6.23 1.46
C ASN A 40 -17.20 6.10 -0.06
N ARG A 41 -16.27 5.43 -0.73
CA ARG A 41 -16.39 5.10 -2.17
C ARG A 41 -17.57 4.18 -2.46
N PHE A 42 -17.80 3.19 -1.59
CA PHE A 42 -18.93 2.26 -1.74
C PHE A 42 -20.27 2.99 -1.63
N PHE A 43 -20.38 3.98 -0.74
CA PHE A 43 -21.59 4.75 -0.51
C PHE A 43 -21.70 6.02 -1.38
N LEU A 44 -20.84 6.19 -2.37
CA LEU A 44 -21.00 7.28 -3.33
C LEU A 44 -22.35 7.13 -4.04
N ASP A 45 -23.16 8.19 -3.99
CA ASP A 45 -24.54 8.25 -4.55
C ASP A 45 -25.53 7.22 -3.93
N ILE A 46 -25.22 6.69 -2.74
CA ILE A 46 -26.13 5.83 -1.97
C ILE A 46 -26.50 6.54 -0.67
N ASP A 47 -27.74 6.35 -0.19
CA ASP A 47 -28.21 6.94 1.07
C ASP A 47 -27.33 6.50 2.24
N LYS A 48 -26.76 7.48 2.94
CA LYS A 48 -25.87 7.28 4.08
C LYS A 48 -26.57 6.59 5.28
N LYS A 49 -27.88 6.65 5.38
CA LYS A 49 -28.66 5.93 6.41
C LYS A 49 -28.43 4.42 6.34
N LEU A 50 -28.11 3.88 5.16
CA LEU A 50 -27.81 2.46 4.99
C LEU A 50 -26.44 2.04 5.56
N LYS A 51 -25.61 2.98 6.02
CA LYS A 51 -24.31 2.70 6.66
C LYS A 51 -24.44 1.94 8.01
N THR A 52 -25.61 1.87 8.61
CA THR A 52 -25.84 1.21 9.90
C THR A 52 -25.48 -0.29 9.91
N LYS A 53 -25.54 -0.95 8.75
CA LYS A 53 -25.14 -2.35 8.56
C LYS A 53 -23.64 -2.52 8.28
N THR A 54 -22.85 -1.46 8.37
CA THR A 54 -21.47 -1.49 7.93
C THR A 54 -20.49 -1.13 9.04
N GLU A 55 -19.27 -1.61 8.91
CA GLU A 55 -18.18 -1.34 9.83
C GLU A 55 -16.85 -1.21 9.07
N VAL A 56 -15.92 -0.46 9.61
CA VAL A 56 -14.53 -0.44 9.12
C VAL A 56 -13.68 -1.22 10.11
N VAL A 57 -12.99 -2.23 9.59
CA VAL A 57 -12.01 -3.01 10.35
C VAL A 57 -10.70 -2.98 9.58
N TYR A 58 -9.75 -2.25 10.11
CA TYR A 58 -8.42 -2.11 9.49
C TYR A 58 -7.65 -3.42 9.55
N PRO A 59 -6.88 -3.76 8.50
CA PRO A 59 -5.91 -4.83 8.56
C PRO A 59 -4.91 -4.59 9.69
N SER A 60 -4.52 -5.66 10.34
CA SER A 60 -3.51 -5.62 11.39
C SER A 60 -2.26 -6.38 10.99
N VAL A 61 -1.16 -6.05 11.62
CA VAL A 61 0.13 -6.73 11.48
C VAL A 61 0.78 -6.90 12.85
N ASN A 62 1.52 -7.99 13.01
CA ASN A 62 2.29 -8.19 14.24
C ASN A 62 3.43 -7.16 14.32
N VAL A 63 3.40 -6.35 15.37
CA VAL A 63 4.50 -5.43 15.68
C VAL A 63 5.69 -6.24 16.19
N GLN A 64 6.86 -5.95 15.66
CA GLN A 64 8.10 -6.55 16.16
C GLN A 64 8.97 -5.49 16.83
N ARG A 65 9.80 -5.93 17.79
CA ARG A 65 10.78 -5.04 18.40
C ARG A 65 11.72 -4.51 17.31
N PRO A 66 11.93 -3.19 17.24
CA PRO A 66 12.87 -2.62 16.29
C PRO A 66 14.27 -3.18 16.50
N VAL A 67 14.94 -3.53 15.40
CA VAL A 67 16.37 -3.80 15.41
C VAL A 67 17.13 -2.51 15.06
N LYS A 68 18.46 -2.53 15.25
CA LYS A 68 19.31 -1.43 14.80
C LYS A 68 19.12 -1.19 13.29
N LYS A 69 18.64 -0.02 12.93
CA LYS A 69 18.37 0.36 11.54
C LYS A 69 19.66 0.59 10.76
N LYS A 70 19.60 0.26 9.49
CA LYS A 70 20.64 0.58 8.50
C LYS A 70 20.16 1.76 7.65
N LYS A 71 21.07 2.57 7.16
CA LYS A 71 20.77 3.67 6.21
C LYS A 71 20.30 3.12 4.85
N ILE A 72 19.10 2.56 4.84
CA ILE A 72 18.45 1.96 3.68
C ILE A 72 17.12 2.64 3.45
N ILE A 73 16.92 3.10 2.22
CA ILE A 73 15.64 3.57 1.70
C ILE A 73 15.06 2.46 0.83
N ILE A 74 13.85 2.01 1.16
CA ILE A 74 13.24 0.86 0.49
C ILE A 74 11.93 1.19 -0.21
N PHE A 75 11.72 0.60 -1.38
CA PHE A 75 10.45 0.49 -2.08
C PHE A 75 9.99 -0.96 -2.09
N VAL A 76 8.71 -1.21 -1.80
CA VAL A 76 8.11 -2.55 -1.86
C VAL A 76 6.79 -2.48 -2.62
N GLY A 77 6.71 -3.15 -3.76
CA GLY A 77 5.52 -3.18 -4.61
C GLY A 77 5.84 -3.55 -6.05
N ARG A 78 4.83 -3.58 -6.92
CA ARG A 78 5.07 -3.77 -8.36
C ARG A 78 5.92 -2.62 -8.91
N LEU A 79 6.93 -2.96 -9.73
CA LEU A 79 7.92 -2.00 -10.26
C LEU A 79 7.37 -1.25 -11.48
N ASN A 80 6.23 -0.56 -11.30
CA ASN A 80 5.50 0.11 -12.38
C ASN A 80 5.03 1.53 -12.00
N HIS A 81 4.51 2.25 -13.00
CA HIS A 81 4.03 3.62 -12.85
C HIS A 81 2.87 3.77 -11.87
N SER A 82 1.95 2.79 -11.79
CA SER A 82 0.79 2.90 -10.89
C SER A 82 1.21 2.88 -9.42
N LYS A 83 2.29 2.17 -9.09
CA LYS A 83 2.88 2.14 -7.76
C LYS A 83 3.90 3.26 -7.50
N GLY A 84 4.12 4.13 -8.50
CA GLY A 84 5.01 5.27 -8.38
C GLY A 84 6.50 4.89 -8.39
N TYR A 85 6.85 3.74 -8.98
CA TYR A 85 8.25 3.32 -9.04
C TYR A 85 9.12 4.27 -9.87
N ASP A 86 8.53 4.97 -10.83
CA ASP A 86 9.16 6.05 -11.59
C ASP A 86 9.50 7.26 -10.69
N LEU A 87 8.59 7.69 -9.82
CA LEU A 87 8.86 8.75 -8.83
C LEU A 87 9.96 8.33 -7.85
N PHE A 88 9.90 7.09 -7.39
CA PHE A 88 10.94 6.53 -6.53
C PHE A 88 12.30 6.57 -7.23
N LYS A 89 12.39 6.16 -8.52
CA LYS A 89 13.60 6.21 -9.33
C LYS A 89 14.18 7.62 -9.41
N GLU A 90 13.35 8.60 -9.77
CA GLU A 90 13.80 9.99 -9.94
C GLU A 90 14.38 10.58 -8.64
N ALA A 91 13.72 10.29 -7.51
CA ALA A 91 14.17 10.78 -6.22
C ALA A 91 15.40 10.03 -5.71
N ILE A 92 15.38 8.68 -5.80
CA ILE A 92 16.40 7.88 -5.13
C ILE A 92 17.79 8.03 -5.74
N VAL A 93 17.89 8.20 -7.06
CA VAL A 93 19.19 8.42 -7.70
C VAL A 93 19.85 9.69 -7.16
N LYS A 94 19.10 10.81 -7.10
CA LYS A 94 19.59 12.08 -6.54
C LYS A 94 20.00 11.96 -5.09
N ILE A 95 19.16 11.29 -4.27
CA ILE A 95 19.44 11.09 -2.84
C ILE A 95 20.72 10.26 -2.65
N LEU A 96 20.88 9.21 -3.44
CA LEU A 96 22.08 8.39 -3.33
C LEU A 96 23.35 9.13 -3.76
N ASP A 97 23.27 10.01 -4.76
CA ASP A 97 24.42 10.85 -5.18
C ASP A 97 24.80 11.84 -4.08
N GLU A 98 23.83 12.46 -3.43
CA GLU A 98 24.04 13.46 -2.37
C GLU A 98 24.46 12.84 -1.02
N PHE A 99 23.94 11.64 -0.69
CA PHE A 99 24.16 11.00 0.60
C PHE A 99 24.91 9.67 0.47
N PRO A 100 26.26 9.65 0.45
CA PRO A 100 27.06 8.47 0.12
C PRO A 100 26.94 7.30 1.09
N LEU A 101 26.49 7.54 2.32
CA LEU A 101 26.29 6.48 3.33
C LEU A 101 24.96 5.72 3.15
N TRP A 102 24.05 6.21 2.33
CA TRP A 102 22.77 5.58 2.10
C TRP A 102 22.83 4.55 0.96
N LYS A 103 22.00 3.54 1.09
CA LYS A 103 21.72 2.52 0.07
C LYS A 103 20.23 2.51 -0.21
N SER A 104 19.83 1.99 -1.34
CA SER A 104 18.40 1.74 -1.57
C SER A 104 18.14 0.33 -2.07
N TYR A 105 16.95 -0.15 -1.74
CA TYR A 105 16.47 -1.45 -2.20
C TYR A 105 15.08 -1.30 -2.83
N SER A 106 14.80 -2.11 -3.83
CA SER A 106 13.44 -2.35 -4.30
C SER A 106 13.12 -3.83 -4.25
N ILE A 107 11.90 -4.14 -3.77
CA ILE A 107 11.34 -5.48 -3.69
C ILE A 107 10.05 -5.50 -4.50
N GLY A 108 9.95 -6.44 -5.42
CA GLY A 108 8.80 -6.64 -6.28
C GLY A 108 9.21 -7.01 -7.68
N ASP A 109 8.20 -7.17 -8.52
CA ASP A 109 8.36 -7.56 -9.90
C ASP A 109 7.33 -6.87 -10.80
N GLU A 110 7.57 -6.88 -12.10
CA GLU A 110 6.64 -6.42 -13.14
C GLU A 110 7.03 -7.05 -14.47
N ASP A 111 6.18 -7.93 -15.01
CA ASP A 111 6.42 -8.66 -16.26
C ASP A 111 6.63 -7.71 -17.47
N ARG A 112 5.92 -6.57 -17.48
CA ARG A 112 6.00 -5.55 -18.54
C ARG A 112 6.84 -4.36 -18.09
N ARG A 113 7.97 -4.65 -17.50
CA ARG A 113 8.80 -3.64 -16.86
C ARG A 113 9.46 -2.70 -17.88
N THR A 114 9.32 -1.40 -17.64
CA THR A 114 9.95 -0.32 -18.42
C THR A 114 10.84 0.60 -17.57
N ILE A 115 10.81 0.43 -16.23
CA ILE A 115 11.51 1.30 -15.30
C ILE A 115 12.65 0.53 -14.64
N TYR A 116 13.87 1.03 -14.77
CA TYR A 116 15.10 0.47 -14.19
C TYR A 116 15.86 1.54 -13.45
N ILE A 117 16.42 1.22 -12.29
CA ILE A 117 17.27 2.11 -11.51
C ILE A 117 18.70 1.63 -11.67
N SER A 118 19.53 2.45 -12.34
CA SER A 118 20.97 2.19 -12.51
C SER A 118 21.74 3.08 -11.54
N HIS A 119 22.15 2.53 -10.42
CA HIS A 119 22.99 3.21 -9.42
C HIS A 119 23.76 2.18 -8.59
N PRO A 120 25.08 2.36 -8.33
CA PRO A 120 25.91 1.32 -7.64
C PRO A 120 25.46 1.02 -6.22
N ARG A 121 24.74 1.92 -5.56
CA ARG A 121 24.18 1.72 -4.20
C ARG A 121 22.68 1.40 -4.19
N HIS A 122 22.07 1.17 -5.35
CA HIS A 122 20.74 0.62 -5.46
C HIS A 122 20.79 -0.87 -5.77
N LYS A 123 19.94 -1.66 -5.11
CA LYS A 123 19.79 -3.10 -5.38
C LYS A 123 18.33 -3.47 -5.53
N GLU A 124 18.02 -4.08 -6.65
CA GLU A 124 16.72 -4.73 -6.87
C GLU A 124 16.80 -6.18 -6.36
N LEU A 125 15.90 -6.53 -5.45
CA LEU A 125 15.85 -7.85 -4.84
C LEU A 125 14.88 -8.80 -5.55
N GLY A 126 14.15 -8.29 -6.56
CA GLY A 126 13.12 -9.05 -7.26
C GLY A 126 11.93 -9.39 -6.36
N PHE A 127 11.14 -10.36 -6.78
CA PHE A 127 10.08 -10.91 -5.94
C PHE A 127 10.68 -11.87 -4.90
N ILE A 128 10.55 -11.52 -3.63
CA ILE A 128 10.93 -12.37 -2.50
C ILE A 128 9.71 -12.65 -1.64
N ASN A 129 9.76 -13.74 -0.87
CA ASN A 129 8.65 -14.12 0.00
C ASN A 129 8.39 -13.08 1.10
N HIS A 130 7.17 -13.08 1.64
CA HIS A 130 6.71 -12.09 2.63
C HIS A 130 7.61 -12.04 3.89
N LYS A 131 8.04 -13.20 4.39
CA LYS A 131 8.94 -13.27 5.58
C LYS A 131 10.25 -12.52 5.33
N ASN A 132 10.85 -12.71 4.16
CA ASN A 132 12.09 -12.02 3.79
C ASN A 132 11.86 -10.53 3.53
N THR A 133 10.73 -10.15 2.92
CA THR A 133 10.33 -8.74 2.78
C THR A 133 10.26 -8.05 4.14
N LEU A 134 9.57 -8.65 5.10
CA LEU A 134 9.47 -8.10 6.46
C LEU A 134 10.84 -8.00 7.16
N ARG A 135 11.77 -8.94 6.90
CA ARG A 135 13.14 -8.86 7.43
C ARG A 135 13.90 -7.66 6.85
N VAL A 136 13.80 -7.42 5.54
CA VAL A 136 14.44 -6.27 4.91
C VAL A 136 13.83 -4.96 5.41
N LEU A 137 12.51 -4.87 5.54
CA LEU A 137 11.83 -3.72 6.16
C LEU A 137 12.31 -3.48 7.60
N ASN A 138 12.48 -4.54 8.39
CA ASN A 138 12.96 -4.41 9.76
C ASN A 138 14.36 -3.78 9.85
N GLU A 139 15.23 -4.02 8.87
CA GLU A 139 16.55 -3.43 8.79
C GLU A 139 16.58 -2.04 8.14
N SER A 140 15.55 -1.67 7.39
CA SER A 140 15.48 -0.41 6.63
C SER A 140 15.04 0.75 7.52
N GLU A 141 15.63 1.93 7.31
CA GLU A 141 15.31 3.13 8.07
C GLU A 141 14.10 3.87 7.48
N ILE A 142 14.02 3.97 6.14
CA ILE A 142 12.95 4.68 5.44
C ILE A 142 12.28 3.75 4.44
N ALA A 143 10.94 3.75 4.43
CA ALA A 143 10.15 3.08 3.41
C ALA A 143 9.32 4.11 2.61
N VAL A 144 9.35 4.00 1.28
CA VAL A 144 8.66 4.93 0.38
C VAL A 144 7.57 4.19 -0.36
N VAL A 145 6.32 4.67 -0.24
CA VAL A 145 5.13 4.13 -0.92
C VAL A 145 4.48 5.24 -1.75
N PRO A 146 5.06 5.59 -2.91
CA PRO A 146 4.68 6.76 -3.70
C PRO A 146 3.58 6.44 -4.71
N SER A 147 2.59 5.64 -4.32
CA SER A 147 1.55 5.15 -5.21
C SER A 147 0.80 6.29 -5.92
N LYS A 148 0.66 6.20 -7.23
CA LYS A 148 -0.19 7.09 -8.06
C LYS A 148 -1.62 6.58 -8.13
N TRP A 149 -1.80 5.32 -7.83
CA TRP A 149 -3.07 4.63 -7.75
C TRP A 149 -3.71 4.86 -6.38
N ASP A 150 -5.03 4.98 -6.34
CA ASP A 150 -5.76 5.06 -5.08
C ASP A 150 -5.78 3.69 -4.40
N GLU A 151 -4.97 3.54 -3.38
CA GLU A 151 -4.87 2.29 -2.62
C GLU A 151 -6.12 2.09 -1.76
N PRO A 152 -6.73 0.91 -1.77
CA PRO A 152 -7.84 0.63 -0.85
C PRO A 152 -7.46 0.75 0.62
N PHE A 153 -6.20 0.43 0.97
CA PHE A 153 -5.66 0.59 2.33
C PHE A 153 -4.15 0.88 2.32
N GLY A 154 -3.31 -0.03 1.82
CA GLY A 154 -1.85 0.15 1.79
C GLY A 154 -1.10 -0.73 2.79
N ARG A 155 -1.27 -2.05 2.68
CA ARG A 155 -0.61 -3.02 3.57
C ARG A 155 0.90 -2.84 3.66
N THR A 156 1.58 -2.47 2.58
CA THR A 156 3.03 -2.24 2.57
C THR A 156 3.43 -1.13 3.52
N ALA A 157 2.65 -0.03 3.57
CA ALA A 157 2.89 1.07 4.49
C ALA A 157 2.74 0.62 5.95
N LEU A 158 1.65 -0.08 6.26
CA LEU A 158 1.40 -0.63 7.59
C LEU A 158 2.52 -1.60 8.02
N GLU A 159 2.95 -2.49 7.13
CA GLU A 159 4.04 -3.43 7.38
C GLU A 159 5.36 -2.70 7.64
N ALA A 160 5.68 -1.66 6.87
CA ALA A 160 6.89 -0.86 7.06
C ALA A 160 6.86 -0.11 8.40
N SER A 161 5.76 0.56 8.73
CA SER A 161 5.57 1.26 10.01
C SER A 161 5.70 0.30 11.20
N SER A 162 5.06 -0.88 11.12
CA SER A 162 5.14 -1.89 12.17
C SER A 162 6.55 -2.45 12.41
N ARG A 163 7.44 -2.26 11.44
CA ARG A 163 8.87 -2.63 11.52
C ARG A 163 9.74 -1.44 11.93
N GLY A 164 9.14 -0.30 12.25
CA GLY A 164 9.84 0.91 12.68
C GLY A 164 10.55 1.66 11.55
N CYS A 165 10.11 1.52 10.30
CA CYS A 165 10.52 2.41 9.23
C CYS A 165 9.85 3.78 9.37
N ALA A 166 10.58 4.87 9.12
CA ALA A 166 9.95 6.12 8.77
C ALA A 166 9.29 5.96 7.38
N THR A 167 7.99 6.22 7.29
CA THR A 167 7.23 6.00 6.06
C THR A 167 6.95 7.30 5.33
N ILE A 168 7.24 7.33 4.02
CA ILE A 168 6.90 8.42 3.11
C ILE A 168 5.81 7.90 2.18
N LEU A 169 4.62 8.47 2.29
CA LEU A 169 3.42 7.99 1.60
C LEU A 169 2.85 9.06 0.68
N SER A 170 2.30 8.64 -0.45
CA SER A 170 1.44 9.51 -1.25
C SER A 170 0.06 9.65 -0.61
N ASN A 171 -0.58 10.81 -0.80
CA ASN A 171 -1.96 11.04 -0.36
C ASN A 171 -2.93 10.40 -1.38
N LYS A 172 -3.07 9.06 -1.36
CA LYS A 172 -3.86 8.28 -2.34
C LYS A 172 -4.71 7.21 -1.67
N GLY A 173 -6.03 7.37 -1.82
CA GLY A 173 -7.00 6.40 -1.31
C GLY A 173 -6.94 6.24 0.20
N GLY A 174 -7.08 5.00 0.67
CA GLY A 174 -6.94 4.60 2.08
C GLY A 174 -5.49 4.51 2.58
N LEU A 175 -4.50 4.88 1.76
CA LEU A 175 -3.09 4.83 2.16
C LEU A 175 -2.80 5.75 3.36
N THR A 176 -3.49 6.89 3.45
CA THR A 176 -3.36 7.84 4.57
C THR A 176 -3.95 7.33 5.90
N GLU A 177 -4.68 6.22 5.86
CA GLU A 177 -5.26 5.59 7.06
C GLU A 177 -4.32 4.54 7.69
N THR A 178 -3.11 4.36 7.15
CA THR A 178 -2.17 3.29 7.57
C THR A 178 -1.13 3.73 8.58
N THR A 179 -1.05 5.03 8.89
CA THR A 179 -0.03 5.63 9.78
C THR A 179 -0.65 6.63 10.73
#